data_bb024811b144b1edddcd75c8ab8814c6
#
_entry.id   bb024811b144b1edddcd75c8ab8814c6
#
_cell.length_a   1.000
_cell.length_b   1.000
_cell.length_c   1.000
_cell.angle_alpha   90.00
_cell.angle_beta   90.00
_cell.angle_gamma   90.00
#
_symmetry.space_group_name_H-M   'P 1'
#
loop_
_entity.id
_entity.type
_entity.pdbx_description
1 polymer ?
#
loop_
_entity_poly.entity_id
_entity_poly.type
_entity_poly.pdbx_seq_one_letter_code
_entity_poly.pdbx_strand_id
1 'polypeptide(L)'
;FMELFSKYLPRVNTNIRIIHANPTSSNVDIYANGSLLTSNISFGKISKYITLTPGEYEFQLYLTGTYDKPILTQTLELIANTNYTISFVTLSNNLFLFKLRDDNVPIQKTQAFLRFINLSNNSPLLSLSLPNNSVLFNSVEYLETTSYYPLSSGIYNFKVLVGTSQLTAKY
;
A
#
# COMPACT_ATOMS: atom_id res chain seq x y z
N PHE A 1 -32.92 -14.68 21.78
CA PHE A 1 -33.36 -14.37 20.39
C PHE A 1 -32.29 -13.61 19.58
N MET A 2 -31.43 -12.81 20.19
CA MET A 2 -30.37 -12.06 19.49
C MET A 2 -29.14 -12.91 19.08
N GLU A 3 -28.83 -14.00 19.74
CA GLU A 3 -27.65 -14.85 19.39
C GLU A 3 -27.82 -15.71 18.13
N LEU A 4 -29.04 -16.04 17.74
CA LEU A 4 -29.31 -16.88 16.56
C LEU A 4 -29.09 -16.15 15.23
N PHE A 5 -29.27 -14.84 15.17
CA PHE A 5 -29.09 -14.05 13.95
C PHE A 5 -27.61 -13.74 13.64
N SER A 6 -26.76 -13.67 14.66
CA SER A 6 -25.31 -13.43 14.50
C SER A 6 -24.59 -14.55 13.73
N LYS A 7 -25.13 -15.78 13.75
CA LYS A 7 -24.52 -16.96 13.12
C LYS A 7 -24.74 -17.06 11.60
N TYR A 8 -25.69 -16.28 11.07
CA TYR A 8 -26.12 -16.34 9.66
C TYR A 8 -25.83 -15.06 8.88
N LEU A 9 -25.36 -14.00 9.54
CA LEU A 9 -24.94 -12.82 8.82
C LEU A 9 -23.56 -13.07 8.20
N PRO A 10 -23.36 -12.80 6.90
CA PRO A 10 -22.06 -12.90 6.29
C PRO A 10 -21.09 -11.97 7.05
N ARG A 11 -19.97 -12.53 7.50
CA ARG A 11 -18.90 -11.70 8.09
C ARG A 11 -18.40 -10.74 7.03
N VAL A 12 -18.70 -9.49 7.24
CA VAL A 12 -18.24 -8.42 6.36
C VAL A 12 -16.88 -8.00 6.86
N ASN A 13 -15.84 -8.24 6.06
CA ASN A 13 -14.46 -7.94 6.41
C ASN A 13 -13.89 -6.85 5.50
N THR A 14 -12.81 -6.26 5.92
CA THR A 14 -11.91 -5.44 5.12
C THR A 14 -10.50 -6.04 5.24
N ASN A 15 -9.69 -5.91 4.20
CA ASN A 15 -8.31 -6.37 4.25
C ASN A 15 -7.39 -5.19 4.02
N ILE A 16 -6.34 -5.10 4.79
CA ILE A 16 -5.31 -4.08 4.62
C ILE A 16 -3.94 -4.74 4.46
N ARG A 17 -3.06 -4.14 3.70
CA ARG A 17 -1.62 -4.39 3.72
C ARG A 17 -0.89 -3.07 3.86
N ILE A 18 0.29 -3.12 4.45
CA ILE A 18 1.04 -1.93 4.82
C ILE A 18 2.37 -1.93 4.07
N ILE A 19 2.72 -0.78 3.48
CA ILE A 19 4.01 -0.54 2.82
C ILE A 19 4.76 0.52 3.63
N HIS A 20 6.02 0.24 3.98
CA HIS A 20 6.92 1.26 4.49
C HIS A 20 7.63 1.95 3.32
N ALA A 21 7.16 3.15 2.95
CA ALA A 21 7.68 3.92 1.81
C ALA A 21 8.38 5.22 2.23
N ASN A 22 8.74 5.37 3.52
CA ASN A 22 9.50 6.52 4.02
C ASN A 22 10.99 6.16 4.15
N PRO A 23 11.88 6.65 3.26
CA PRO A 23 13.30 6.29 3.27
C PRO A 23 14.09 6.89 4.45
N THR A 24 13.55 7.90 5.13
CA THR A 24 14.22 8.57 6.24
C THR A 24 13.86 8.03 7.61
N SER A 25 12.88 7.12 7.69
CA SER A 25 12.49 6.47 8.94
C SER A 25 13.19 5.13 9.11
N SER A 26 13.55 4.82 10.35
CA SER A 26 13.93 3.47 10.76
C SER A 26 12.74 2.51 10.65
N ASN A 27 12.98 1.22 10.95
CA ASN A 27 11.92 0.21 11.00
C ASN A 27 10.82 0.64 11.97
N VAL A 28 9.58 0.29 11.65
CA VAL A 28 8.41 0.68 12.43
C VAL A 28 7.55 -0.51 12.83
N ASP A 29 6.90 -0.36 13.98
CA ASP A 29 5.82 -1.22 14.45
C ASP A 29 4.51 -0.46 14.30
N ILE A 30 3.47 -1.12 13.80
CA ILE A 30 2.20 -0.48 13.47
C ILE A 30 1.08 -1.14 14.25
N TYR A 31 0.34 -0.31 14.98
CA TYR A 31 -0.83 -0.69 15.76
C TYR A 31 -2.09 -0.07 15.17
N ALA A 32 -3.22 -0.70 15.38
CA ALA A 32 -4.55 -0.13 15.12
C ALA A 32 -5.44 -0.41 16.34
N ASN A 33 -6.06 0.63 16.90
CA ASN A 33 -6.85 0.57 18.12
C ASN A 33 -6.13 -0.19 19.26
N GLY A 34 -4.83 0.05 19.42
CA GLY A 34 -3.99 -0.60 20.44
C GLY A 34 -3.56 -2.04 20.15
N SER A 35 -3.99 -2.64 19.03
CA SER A 35 -3.59 -4.00 18.62
C SER A 35 -2.46 -3.95 17.61
N LEU A 36 -1.39 -4.72 17.84
CA LEU A 36 -0.26 -4.83 16.90
C LEU A 36 -0.70 -5.49 15.59
N LEU A 37 -0.52 -4.80 14.47
CA LEU A 37 -0.82 -5.30 13.13
C LEU A 37 0.41 -5.91 12.46
N THR A 38 1.54 -5.23 12.54
CA THR A 38 2.82 -5.68 11.98
C THR A 38 3.96 -5.04 12.75
N SER A 39 5.06 -5.78 12.90
CA SER A 39 6.25 -5.32 13.61
C SER A 39 7.47 -5.32 12.70
N ASN A 40 8.43 -4.47 13.03
CA ASN A 40 9.75 -4.41 12.43
C ASN A 40 9.71 -4.31 10.89
N ILE A 41 8.74 -3.57 10.35
CA ILE A 41 8.67 -3.37 8.90
C ILE A 41 9.69 -2.31 8.47
N SER A 42 10.61 -2.70 7.58
CA SER A 42 11.67 -1.84 7.08
C SER A 42 11.26 -1.14 5.77
N PHE A 43 11.97 -0.07 5.44
CA PHE A 43 11.80 0.65 4.18
C PHE A 43 11.80 -0.30 2.97
N GLY A 44 10.86 -0.10 2.05
CA GLY A 44 10.68 -0.92 0.86
C GLY A 44 9.97 -2.25 1.09
N LYS A 45 9.58 -2.58 2.34
CA LYS A 45 8.85 -3.81 2.63
C LYS A 45 7.35 -3.60 2.69
N ILE A 46 6.63 -4.67 2.33
CA ILE A 46 5.17 -4.74 2.37
C ILE A 46 4.75 -5.90 3.29
N SER A 47 3.71 -5.66 4.11
CA SER A 47 3.12 -6.71 4.94
C SER A 47 2.28 -7.69 4.10
N LYS A 48 1.94 -8.84 4.68
CA LYS A 48 0.80 -9.63 4.19
C LYS A 48 -0.50 -8.87 4.40
N TYR A 49 -1.57 -9.30 3.72
CA TYR A 49 -2.91 -8.80 4.02
C TYR A 49 -3.33 -9.22 5.42
N ILE A 50 -3.88 -8.26 6.16
CA ILE A 50 -4.43 -8.40 7.51
C ILE A 50 -5.92 -8.17 7.40
N THR A 51 -6.72 -9.11 7.89
CA THR A 51 -8.18 -9.01 7.88
C THR A 51 -8.67 -8.32 9.14
N LEU A 52 -9.47 -7.27 8.96
CA LEU A 52 -10.08 -6.48 10.02
C LEU A 52 -11.60 -6.41 9.82
N THR A 53 -12.33 -6.03 10.85
CA THR A 53 -13.74 -5.64 10.72
C THR A 53 -13.81 -4.23 10.12
N PRO A 54 -14.86 -3.89 9.34
CA PRO A 54 -15.05 -2.51 8.90
C PRO A 54 -15.26 -1.57 10.09
N GLY A 55 -14.81 -0.33 9.95
CA GLY A 55 -14.94 0.68 10.99
C GLY A 55 -13.83 1.71 10.97
N GLU A 56 -13.83 2.57 11.96
CA GLU A 56 -12.81 3.58 12.17
C GLU A 56 -11.70 3.03 13.04
N TYR A 57 -10.46 3.25 12.63
CA TYR A 57 -9.26 2.78 13.31
C TYR A 57 -8.29 3.92 13.55
N GLU A 58 -7.84 4.08 14.79
CA GLU A 58 -6.70 4.89 15.11
C GLU A 58 -5.43 4.06 14.88
N PHE A 59 -4.68 4.42 13.85
CA PHE A 59 -3.37 3.85 13.55
C PHE A 59 -2.29 4.60 14.31
N GLN A 60 -1.42 3.85 14.97
CA GLN A 60 -0.27 4.37 15.69
C GLN A 60 1.00 3.68 15.18
N LEU A 61 1.99 4.48 14.79
CA LEU A 61 3.30 4.00 14.33
C LEU A 61 4.35 4.32 15.38
N TYR A 62 5.13 3.33 15.74
CA TYR A 62 6.27 3.46 16.65
C TYR A 62 7.55 3.07 15.93
N LEU A 63 8.68 3.70 16.29
CA LEU A 63 9.97 3.13 15.92
C LEU A 63 10.11 1.78 16.62
N THR A 64 10.55 0.77 15.89
CA THR A 64 10.69 -0.59 16.46
C THR A 64 11.51 -0.58 17.73
N GLY A 65 10.94 -1.15 18.79
CA GLY A 65 11.56 -1.20 20.13
C GLY A 65 11.36 0.05 21.00
N THR A 66 10.58 1.05 20.53
CA THR A 66 10.27 2.26 21.32
C THR A 66 8.77 2.46 21.38
N TYR A 67 8.15 2.40 22.56
CA TYR A 67 6.69 2.43 22.70
C TYR A 67 6.17 3.59 23.54
N ASP A 68 7.04 4.51 23.96
CA ASP A 68 6.66 5.61 24.84
C ASP A 68 5.80 6.64 24.11
N LYS A 69 6.13 6.90 22.82
CA LYS A 69 5.43 7.88 22.00
C LYS A 69 5.38 7.43 20.54
N PRO A 70 4.19 7.38 19.92
CA PRO A 70 4.09 7.13 18.48
C PRO A 70 4.73 8.27 17.69
N ILE A 71 5.40 7.93 16.58
CA ILE A 71 5.92 8.90 15.62
C ILE A 71 4.82 9.43 14.70
N LEU A 72 3.71 8.70 14.60
CA LEU A 72 2.52 9.10 13.86
C LEU A 72 1.28 8.48 14.52
N THR A 73 0.23 9.29 14.66
CA THR A 73 -1.12 8.82 14.97
C THR A 73 -2.06 9.37 13.91
N GLN A 74 -2.85 8.50 13.28
CA GLN A 74 -3.80 8.90 12.24
C GLN A 74 -5.01 7.98 12.23
N THR A 75 -6.20 8.57 12.16
CA THR A 75 -7.45 7.82 12.05
C THR A 75 -7.80 7.57 10.60
N LEU A 76 -8.16 6.33 10.27
CA LEU A 76 -8.60 5.89 8.95
C LEU A 76 -9.90 5.10 9.07
N GLU A 77 -10.87 5.40 8.21
CA GLU A 77 -12.06 4.60 8.04
C GLU A 77 -11.79 3.44 7.07
N LEU A 78 -12.18 2.23 7.44
CA LEU A 78 -12.08 1.00 6.64
C LEU A 78 -13.48 0.52 6.27
N ILE A 79 -13.80 0.55 4.98
CA ILE A 79 -15.12 0.19 4.45
C ILE A 79 -15.21 -1.32 4.23
N ALA A 80 -16.40 -1.85 4.43
CA ALA A 80 -16.73 -3.25 4.21
C ALA A 80 -16.42 -3.74 2.78
N ASN A 81 -16.03 -5.01 2.67
CA ASN A 81 -15.76 -5.69 1.39
C ASN A 81 -14.71 -4.96 0.51
N THR A 82 -13.77 -4.30 1.16
CA THR A 82 -12.76 -3.50 0.48
C THR A 82 -11.36 -3.96 0.89
N ASN A 83 -10.44 -3.98 -0.06
CA ASN A 83 -9.03 -4.17 0.19
C ASN A 83 -8.31 -2.82 0.12
N TYR A 84 -7.33 -2.60 1.00
CA TYR A 84 -6.54 -1.38 1.03
C TYR A 84 -5.04 -1.68 1.05
N THR A 85 -4.30 -0.86 0.33
CA THR A 85 -2.86 -0.67 0.55
C THR A 85 -2.68 0.64 1.31
N ILE A 86 -2.09 0.57 2.50
CA ILE A 86 -1.79 1.72 3.35
C ILE A 86 -0.28 1.93 3.31
N SER A 87 0.16 3.08 2.83
CA SER A 87 1.57 3.40 2.66
C SER A 87 2.02 4.42 3.68
N PHE A 88 3.06 4.09 4.46
CA PHE A 88 3.73 5.05 5.34
C PHE A 88 4.69 5.90 4.52
N VAL A 89 4.38 7.18 4.40
CA VAL A 89 5.03 8.15 3.51
C VAL A 89 5.30 9.48 4.23
N THR A 90 5.94 10.41 3.53
CA THR A 90 6.09 11.81 3.96
C THR A 90 5.35 12.71 3.00
N LEU A 91 4.50 13.58 3.51
CA LEU A 91 3.79 14.61 2.74
C LEU A 91 4.08 15.98 3.37
N SER A 92 4.64 16.92 2.60
CA SER A 92 5.00 18.27 3.08
C SER A 92 5.82 18.23 4.39
N ASN A 93 6.83 17.37 4.46
CA ASN A 93 7.69 17.12 5.62
C ASN A 93 6.98 16.49 6.85
N ASN A 94 5.72 16.11 6.74
CA ASN A 94 5.00 15.41 7.81
C ASN A 94 4.85 13.93 7.47
N LEU A 95 4.91 13.09 8.50
CA LEU A 95 4.61 11.68 8.37
C LEU A 95 3.10 11.49 8.12
N PHE A 96 2.76 10.55 7.24
CA PHE A 96 1.39 10.36 6.80
C PHE A 96 1.13 8.91 6.38
N LEU A 97 -0.09 8.41 6.64
CA LEU A 97 -0.58 7.15 6.10
C LEU A 97 -1.44 7.41 4.88
N PHE A 98 -0.90 7.12 3.71
CA PHE A 98 -1.62 7.19 2.46
C PHE A 98 -2.45 5.91 2.26
N LYS A 99 -3.77 6.04 2.33
CA LYS A 99 -4.73 4.93 2.15
C LYS A 99 -5.18 4.86 0.70
N LEU A 100 -4.87 3.76 0.04
CA LEU A 100 -5.27 3.47 -1.32
C LEU A 100 -6.21 2.27 -1.36
N ARG A 101 -7.35 2.42 -2.01
CA ARG A 101 -8.26 1.31 -2.27
C ARG A 101 -7.69 0.42 -3.36
N ASP A 102 -7.64 -0.88 -3.09
CA ASP A 102 -7.31 -1.89 -4.08
C ASP A 102 -8.60 -2.38 -4.73
N ASP A 103 -8.72 -2.19 -6.05
CA ASP A 103 -9.89 -2.68 -6.76
C ASP A 103 -9.89 -4.20 -6.83
N ASN A 104 -11.06 -4.79 -6.76
CA ASN A 104 -11.24 -6.22 -6.97
C ASN A 104 -11.15 -6.51 -8.47
N VAL A 105 -9.93 -6.83 -8.94
CA VAL A 105 -9.76 -7.32 -10.32
C VAL A 105 -10.10 -8.81 -10.36
N PRO A 106 -10.86 -9.26 -11.37
CA PRO A 106 -11.17 -10.69 -11.50
C PRO A 106 -9.89 -11.51 -11.62
N ILE A 107 -9.76 -12.54 -10.77
CA ILE A 107 -8.61 -13.46 -10.85
C ILE A 107 -8.82 -14.34 -12.08
N GLN A 108 -7.93 -14.25 -13.05
CA GLN A 108 -7.89 -15.09 -14.23
C GLN A 108 -6.59 -15.88 -14.27
N LYS A 109 -6.66 -17.16 -14.63
CA LYS A 109 -5.46 -18.04 -14.64
C LYS A 109 -4.39 -17.61 -15.64
N THR A 110 -4.76 -16.90 -16.70
CA THR A 110 -3.89 -16.51 -17.81
C THR A 110 -3.52 -15.03 -17.82
N GLN A 111 -4.07 -14.25 -16.89
CA GLN A 111 -3.84 -12.81 -16.82
C GLN A 111 -3.34 -12.39 -15.44
N ALA A 112 -2.41 -11.46 -15.43
CA ALA A 112 -2.01 -10.69 -14.28
C ALA A 112 -2.44 -9.22 -14.48
N PHE A 113 -2.60 -8.50 -13.39
CA PHE A 113 -2.97 -7.10 -13.44
C PHE A 113 -1.90 -6.27 -12.75
N LEU A 114 -1.35 -5.31 -13.47
CA LEU A 114 -0.31 -4.40 -13.01
C LEU A 114 -0.91 -3.03 -12.72
N ARG A 115 -0.54 -2.46 -11.58
CA ARG A 115 -0.81 -1.07 -11.23
C ARG A 115 0.49 -0.42 -10.76
N PHE A 116 0.72 0.81 -11.15
CA PHE A 116 1.88 1.59 -10.72
C PHE A 116 1.44 2.68 -9.74
N ILE A 117 2.18 2.80 -8.64
CA ILE A 117 1.98 3.82 -7.61
C ILE A 117 3.32 4.51 -7.40
N ASN A 118 3.36 5.83 -7.51
CA ASN A 118 4.55 6.60 -7.19
C ASN A 118 4.55 6.98 -5.70
N LEU A 119 5.36 6.29 -4.90
CA LEU A 119 5.57 6.57 -3.47
C LEU A 119 6.92 7.25 -3.19
N SER A 120 7.62 7.73 -4.23
CA SER A 120 8.92 8.40 -4.10
C SER A 120 8.73 9.88 -3.83
N ASN A 121 8.86 10.29 -2.56
CA ASN A 121 8.79 11.68 -2.16
C ASN A 121 9.89 12.50 -2.85
N ASN A 122 9.54 13.68 -3.34
CA ASN A 122 10.44 14.58 -4.08
C ASN A 122 10.97 14.04 -5.41
N SER A 123 10.42 12.93 -5.92
CA SER A 123 10.75 12.52 -7.29
C SER A 123 10.07 13.44 -8.30
N PRO A 124 10.68 13.65 -9.47
CA PRO A 124 9.93 14.13 -10.63
C PRO A 124 8.84 13.14 -11.03
N LEU A 125 8.08 13.47 -12.08
CA LEU A 125 7.13 12.53 -12.67
C LEU A 125 7.83 11.21 -13.05
N LEU A 126 7.23 10.08 -12.64
CA LEU A 126 7.75 8.75 -12.93
C LEU A 126 6.93 8.08 -14.02
N SER A 127 7.60 7.36 -14.90
CA SER A 127 6.94 6.52 -15.91
C SER A 127 7.41 5.07 -15.77
N LEU A 128 6.52 4.11 -16.01
CA LEU A 128 6.86 2.69 -16.03
C LEU A 128 6.85 2.16 -17.47
N SER A 129 7.92 1.51 -17.88
CA SER A 129 8.04 0.94 -19.23
C SER A 129 8.58 -0.49 -19.21
N LEU A 130 8.35 -1.19 -20.30
CA LEU A 130 9.01 -2.45 -20.62
C LEU A 130 10.44 -2.19 -21.14
N PRO A 131 11.32 -3.22 -21.19
CA PRO A 131 12.70 -3.08 -21.66
C PRO A 131 12.83 -2.57 -23.09
N ASN A 132 11.84 -2.83 -23.94
CA ASN A 132 11.76 -2.37 -25.33
C ASN A 132 11.31 -0.89 -25.47
N ASN A 133 11.27 -0.15 -24.35
CA ASN A 133 10.79 1.23 -24.22
C ASN A 133 9.29 1.45 -24.48
N SER A 134 8.49 0.39 -24.52
CA SER A 134 7.02 0.53 -24.49
C SER A 134 6.59 1.07 -23.13
N VAL A 135 6.10 2.30 -23.09
CA VAL A 135 5.63 2.94 -21.84
C VAL A 135 4.25 2.39 -21.51
N LEU A 136 4.11 1.83 -20.30
CA LEU A 136 2.85 1.30 -19.77
C LEU A 136 2.08 2.39 -19.03
N PHE A 137 2.79 3.15 -18.19
CA PHE A 137 2.23 4.27 -17.44
C PHE A 137 3.17 5.45 -17.55
N ASN A 138 2.62 6.62 -17.86
CA ASN A 138 3.40 7.82 -18.12
C ASN A 138 3.12 8.92 -17.10
N SER A 139 4.19 9.61 -16.67
CA SER A 139 4.12 10.86 -15.92
C SER A 139 3.29 10.78 -14.63
N VAL A 140 3.50 9.73 -13.83
CA VAL A 140 2.79 9.49 -12.56
C VAL A 140 3.38 10.37 -11.47
N GLU A 141 2.57 11.21 -10.84
CA GLU A 141 2.95 12.12 -9.77
C GLU A 141 3.13 11.38 -8.42
N TYR A 142 3.77 12.06 -7.47
CA TYR A 142 3.88 11.53 -6.11
C TYR A 142 2.49 11.31 -5.48
N LEU A 143 2.27 10.14 -4.88
CA LEU A 143 1.00 9.64 -4.33
C LEU A 143 -0.09 9.38 -5.39
N GLU A 144 0.23 9.52 -6.66
CA GLU A 144 -0.67 9.10 -7.72
C GLU A 144 -0.60 7.59 -7.96
N THR A 145 -1.74 7.02 -8.32
CA THR A 145 -1.88 5.62 -8.72
C THR A 145 -2.56 5.50 -10.07
N THR A 146 -2.12 4.55 -10.85
CA THR A 146 -2.72 4.25 -12.16
C THR A 146 -3.90 3.29 -12.02
N SER A 147 -4.67 3.14 -13.09
CA SER A 147 -5.58 2.01 -13.27
C SER A 147 -4.80 0.71 -13.45
N TYR A 148 -5.49 -0.42 -13.29
CA TYR A 148 -4.89 -1.72 -13.56
C TYR A 148 -4.74 -1.97 -15.07
N TYR A 149 -3.56 -2.43 -15.46
CA TYR A 149 -3.23 -2.82 -16.82
C TYR A 149 -3.12 -4.34 -16.90
N PRO A 150 -3.88 -5.01 -17.80
CA PRO A 150 -3.80 -6.47 -17.95
C PRO A 150 -2.51 -6.88 -18.66
N LEU A 151 -1.84 -7.89 -18.11
CA LEU A 151 -0.67 -8.53 -18.68
C LEU A 151 -0.92 -10.04 -18.80
N SER A 152 -0.28 -10.71 -19.73
CA SER A 152 -0.20 -12.15 -19.71
C SER A 152 0.58 -12.61 -18.47
N SER A 153 0.24 -13.77 -17.92
CA SER A 153 1.04 -14.34 -16.82
C SER A 153 2.46 -14.63 -17.30
N GLY A 154 3.47 -14.16 -16.56
CA GLY A 154 4.87 -14.27 -16.97
C GLY A 154 5.81 -13.52 -16.03
N ILE A 155 7.10 -13.55 -16.37
CA ILE A 155 8.15 -12.78 -15.70
C ILE A 155 8.44 -11.56 -16.56
N TYR A 156 8.39 -10.39 -15.94
CA TYR A 156 8.61 -9.10 -16.60
C TYR A 156 9.74 -8.34 -15.94
N ASN A 157 10.56 -7.71 -16.75
CA ASN A 157 11.48 -6.67 -16.32
C ASN A 157 10.83 -5.32 -16.63
N PHE A 158 10.81 -4.44 -15.65
CA PHE A 158 10.31 -3.08 -15.82
C PHE A 158 11.43 -2.06 -15.67
N LYS A 159 11.30 -0.94 -16.36
CA LYS A 159 12.15 0.24 -16.20
C LYS A 159 11.32 1.36 -15.60
N VAL A 160 11.85 2.02 -14.58
CA VAL A 160 11.30 3.30 -14.11
C VAL A 160 12.07 4.42 -14.79
N LEU A 161 11.35 5.30 -15.46
CA LEU A 161 11.91 6.46 -16.16
C LEU A 161 11.64 7.71 -15.32
N VAL A 162 12.67 8.54 -15.16
CA VAL A 162 12.61 9.82 -14.44
C VAL A 162 12.96 10.94 -15.43
N GLY A 163 11.97 11.73 -15.85
CA GLY A 163 12.18 12.74 -16.89
C GLY A 163 12.77 12.09 -18.16
N THR A 164 13.97 12.54 -18.56
CA THR A 164 14.71 11.97 -19.70
C THR A 164 15.72 10.89 -19.30
N SER A 165 15.88 10.59 -18.01
CA SER A 165 16.88 9.65 -17.48
C SER A 165 16.23 8.32 -17.10
N GLN A 166 16.88 7.19 -17.44
CA GLN A 166 16.43 5.85 -17.05
C GLN A 166 17.01 5.50 -15.67
N LEU A 167 16.14 5.17 -14.72
CA LEU A 167 16.53 4.44 -13.52
C LEU A 167 16.22 2.95 -13.74
N THR A 168 17.25 2.10 -13.68
CA THR A 168 17.05 0.66 -13.79
C THR A 168 16.89 0.10 -12.38
N ALA A 169 15.66 -0.23 -11.99
CA ALA A 169 15.40 -1.03 -10.80
C ALA A 169 15.34 -2.51 -11.20
N LYS A 170 16.20 -3.32 -10.59
CA LYS A 170 16.08 -4.80 -10.64
C LYS A 170 15.30 -5.22 -9.39
N TYR A 171 14.19 -5.92 -9.59
CA TYR A 171 13.43 -6.60 -8.55
C TYR A 171 13.44 -8.11 -8.80
#